data_406fd63d69390e4f96dc23ae0484741e
#
_entry.id   406fd63d69390e4f96dc23ae0484741e
#
_cell.length_a   1.000
_cell.length_b   1.000
_cell.length_c   1.000
_cell.angle_alpha   90.00
_cell.angle_beta   90.00
_cell.angle_gamma   90.00
#
_symmetry.space_group_name_H-M   'P 1'
#
loop_
_entity.id
_entity.type
_entity.pdbx_description
1 polymer ?
#
loop_
_entity_poly.entity_id
_entity_poly.type
_entity_poly.pdbx_seq_one_letter_code
_entity_poly.pdbx_strand_id
1 'polypeptide(L)'
;MVGYGKSIEIFKQIGNPKDVVKKFNLENFSGTHGIGHTRMATESAITTDGSHPYSTGSDECLVHNGSLSNHNNLRRNLTKKGINFKSENDTEVAAGYISNHLSSKKNLKETLMSGLGDLDGFYTFITGTRKGFAIVRDEIACKPAVVAETKDYVAIASEFQAMAHLPGVNMAKIFEPEPGVVYSWGN
;
A
#
# COMPACT_ATOMS: atom_id res chain seq x y z
N MET A 1 -8.31 2.59 -1.59
CA MET A 1 -8.68 2.73 -0.17
C MET A 1 -8.79 4.19 0.18
N VAL A 2 -9.78 4.54 0.99
CA VAL A 2 -9.91 5.87 1.60
C VAL A 2 -10.03 5.69 3.13
N GLY A 3 -9.29 6.49 3.89
CA GLY A 3 -9.30 6.49 5.35
C GLY A 3 -9.82 7.81 5.91
N TYR A 4 -10.61 7.76 6.98
CA TYR A 4 -11.20 8.95 7.64
C TYR A 4 -11.08 8.93 9.17
N GLY A 5 -10.02 8.36 9.69
CA GLY A 5 -9.70 8.35 11.11
C GLY A 5 -10.42 7.30 11.96
N LYS A 6 -11.63 6.88 11.58
CA LYS A 6 -12.42 5.85 12.30
C LYS A 6 -12.40 4.49 11.59
N SER A 7 -12.31 4.48 10.27
CA SER A 7 -12.33 3.30 9.43
C SER A 7 -11.59 3.54 8.12
N ILE A 8 -11.37 2.47 7.38
CA ILE A 8 -10.94 2.48 5.98
C ILE A 8 -12.03 1.85 5.13
N GLU A 9 -12.18 2.34 3.90
CA GLU A 9 -13.00 1.69 2.87
C GLU A 9 -12.13 1.31 1.68
N ILE A 10 -12.33 0.09 1.18
CA ILE A 10 -11.55 -0.48 0.09
C ILE A 10 -12.48 -0.72 -1.10
N PHE A 11 -12.14 -0.11 -2.23
CA PHE A 11 -12.83 -0.26 -3.51
C PHE A 11 -11.92 -0.99 -4.49
N LYS A 12 -12.38 -2.09 -5.03
CA LYS A 12 -11.64 -2.92 -5.98
C LYS A 12 -12.49 -3.22 -7.20
N GLN A 13 -11.92 -3.07 -8.38
CA GLN A 13 -12.60 -3.38 -9.63
C GLN A 13 -11.59 -3.57 -10.76
N ILE A 14 -11.94 -4.43 -11.71
CA ILE A 14 -11.26 -4.58 -12.99
C ILE A 14 -11.76 -3.48 -13.94
N GLY A 15 -10.87 -2.97 -14.77
CA GLY A 15 -11.20 -2.04 -15.83
C GLY A 15 -10.51 -0.69 -15.73
N ASN A 16 -10.99 0.28 -16.50
CA ASN A 16 -10.39 1.61 -16.53
C ASN A 16 -10.64 2.36 -15.20
N PRO A 17 -9.63 3.05 -14.63
CA PRO A 17 -9.80 3.81 -13.39
C PRO A 17 -10.97 4.79 -13.40
N LYS A 18 -11.27 5.43 -14.53
CA LYS A 18 -12.43 6.34 -14.66
C LYS A 18 -13.78 5.63 -14.45
N ASP A 19 -13.89 4.37 -14.90
CA ASP A 19 -15.10 3.58 -14.71
C ASP A 19 -15.23 3.12 -13.24
N VAL A 20 -14.10 2.84 -12.59
CA VAL A 20 -14.06 2.52 -11.15
C VAL A 20 -14.54 3.72 -10.33
N VAL A 21 -14.03 4.92 -10.63
CA VAL A 21 -14.45 6.17 -9.96
C VAL A 21 -15.97 6.36 -10.09
N LYS A 22 -16.54 6.22 -11.30
CA LYS A 22 -17.98 6.34 -11.54
C LYS A 22 -18.77 5.25 -10.81
N LYS A 23 -18.34 3.98 -10.91
CA LYS A 23 -19.04 2.84 -10.31
C LYS A 23 -19.23 2.99 -8.81
N PHE A 24 -18.22 3.46 -8.12
CA PHE A 24 -18.22 3.62 -6.66
C PHE A 24 -18.51 5.05 -6.21
N ASN A 25 -18.83 5.95 -7.14
CA ASN A 25 -19.12 7.36 -6.86
C ASN A 25 -17.99 8.05 -6.04
N LEU A 26 -16.75 7.74 -6.39
CA LEU A 26 -15.57 8.20 -5.63
C LEU A 26 -15.37 9.71 -5.69
N GLU A 27 -15.94 10.40 -6.67
CA GLU A 27 -15.91 11.87 -6.79
C GLU A 27 -16.57 12.56 -5.58
N ASN A 28 -17.52 11.88 -4.91
CA ASN A 28 -18.21 12.39 -3.72
C ASN A 28 -17.63 11.83 -2.42
N PHE A 29 -16.56 11.06 -2.51
CA PHE A 29 -15.89 10.53 -1.33
C PHE A 29 -14.94 11.57 -0.73
N SER A 30 -14.93 11.67 0.59
CA SER A 30 -14.00 12.49 1.34
C SER A 30 -13.28 11.65 2.39
N GLY A 31 -12.04 12.02 2.68
CA GLY A 31 -11.23 11.33 3.67
C GLY A 31 -9.98 12.12 4.02
N THR A 32 -9.22 11.68 4.99
CA THR A 32 -7.96 12.32 5.38
C THR A 32 -6.79 11.83 4.53
N HIS A 33 -6.90 10.63 3.97
CA HIS A 33 -5.88 10.06 3.09
C HIS A 33 -6.48 8.97 2.20
N GLY A 34 -5.77 8.66 1.10
CA GLY A 34 -6.16 7.62 0.16
C GLY A 34 -4.96 6.90 -0.41
N ILE A 35 -5.13 5.62 -0.76
CA ILE A 35 -4.14 4.81 -1.45
C ILE A 35 -4.80 4.17 -2.68
N GLY A 36 -4.13 4.25 -3.82
CA GLY A 36 -4.59 3.69 -5.07
C GLY A 36 -3.51 2.89 -5.79
N HIS A 37 -3.94 1.99 -6.66
CA HIS A 37 -3.05 1.20 -7.50
C HIS A 37 -3.72 0.87 -8.83
N THR A 38 -3.00 1.08 -9.92
CA THR A 38 -3.42 0.65 -11.26
C THR A 38 -2.52 -0.51 -11.69
N ARG A 39 -2.96 -1.73 -11.38
CA ARG A 39 -2.19 -2.93 -11.67
C ARG A 39 -2.35 -3.33 -13.15
N MET A 40 -1.23 -3.67 -13.78
CA MET A 40 -1.20 -4.47 -14.99
C MET A 40 -0.76 -5.89 -14.61
N ALA A 41 -1.62 -6.88 -14.85
CA ALA A 41 -1.29 -8.27 -14.59
C ALA A 41 -0.49 -8.85 -15.77
N THR A 42 0.64 -9.47 -15.49
CA THR A 42 1.49 -10.13 -16.51
C THR A 42 1.38 -11.64 -16.47
N GLU A 43 1.22 -12.25 -15.28
CA GLU A 43 1.30 -13.70 -15.09
C GLU A 43 0.12 -14.30 -14.32
N SER A 44 -0.75 -13.48 -13.72
CA SER A 44 -1.87 -13.95 -12.93
C SER A 44 -3.21 -13.51 -13.50
N ALA A 45 -4.27 -14.26 -13.16
CA ALA A 45 -5.63 -13.94 -13.58
C ALA A 45 -6.04 -12.51 -13.17
N ILE A 46 -6.72 -11.82 -14.09
CA ILE A 46 -7.29 -10.51 -13.84
C ILE A 46 -8.64 -10.70 -13.16
N THR A 47 -8.66 -10.56 -11.84
CA THR A 47 -9.86 -10.69 -11.02
C THR A 47 -10.00 -9.51 -10.06
N THR A 48 -11.21 -9.24 -9.59
CA THR A 48 -11.43 -8.19 -8.58
C THR A 48 -10.68 -8.52 -7.28
N ASP A 49 -10.70 -9.77 -6.84
CA ASP A 49 -9.97 -10.21 -5.64
C ASP A 49 -8.45 -10.12 -5.82
N GLY A 50 -7.97 -10.39 -7.04
CA GLY A 50 -6.56 -10.23 -7.42
C GLY A 50 -6.10 -8.80 -7.63
N SER A 51 -6.94 -7.79 -7.41
CA SER A 51 -6.60 -6.37 -7.56
C SER A 51 -6.12 -5.77 -6.24
N HIS A 52 -5.27 -4.73 -6.32
CA HIS A 52 -4.88 -3.93 -5.14
C HIS A 52 -6.00 -2.95 -4.71
N PRO A 53 -5.98 -2.47 -3.45
CA PRO A 53 -5.11 -2.89 -2.37
C PRO A 53 -5.51 -4.23 -1.76
N TYR A 54 -4.59 -4.87 -1.06
CA TYR A 54 -4.87 -6.07 -0.26
C TYR A 54 -4.99 -5.72 1.21
N SER A 55 -5.89 -6.43 1.90
CA SER A 55 -6.10 -6.37 3.35
C SER A 55 -6.48 -7.76 3.85
N THR A 56 -5.95 -8.16 4.98
CA THR A 56 -6.29 -9.41 5.66
C THR A 56 -6.82 -9.18 7.07
N GLY A 57 -6.74 -7.96 7.57
CA GLY A 57 -7.23 -7.51 8.86
C GLY A 57 -8.35 -6.46 8.73
N SER A 58 -8.62 -5.76 9.83
CA SER A 58 -9.73 -4.81 9.92
C SER A 58 -9.32 -3.36 9.71
N ASP A 59 -8.04 -3.03 9.77
CA ASP A 59 -7.56 -1.64 9.81
C ASP A 59 -6.23 -1.44 9.07
N GLU A 60 -5.97 -2.21 8.07
CA GLU A 60 -4.80 -1.99 7.21
C GLU A 60 -5.11 -2.36 5.76
N CYS A 61 -4.41 -1.76 4.85
CA CYS A 61 -4.31 -2.21 3.47
C CYS A 61 -2.94 -1.92 2.90
N LEU A 62 -2.57 -2.66 1.88
CA LEU A 62 -1.27 -2.60 1.22
C LEU A 62 -1.41 -2.50 -0.29
N VAL A 63 -0.65 -1.62 -0.90
CA VAL A 63 -0.32 -1.67 -2.33
C VAL A 63 1.17 -1.97 -2.49
N HIS A 64 1.51 -2.72 -3.52
CA HIS A 64 2.83 -3.28 -3.76
C HIS A 64 3.22 -3.10 -5.22
N ASN A 65 4.42 -2.61 -5.43
CA ASN A 65 5.11 -2.71 -6.70
C ASN A 65 6.41 -3.49 -6.47
N GLY A 66 6.53 -4.68 -7.06
CA GLY A 66 7.66 -5.57 -6.86
C GLY A 66 7.29 -7.04 -6.85
N SER A 67 8.09 -7.84 -6.15
CA SER A 67 7.86 -9.28 -5.95
C SER A 67 8.52 -9.74 -4.66
N LEU A 68 7.84 -10.62 -3.91
CA LEU A 68 8.37 -11.29 -2.72
C LEU A 68 8.75 -12.73 -3.05
N SER A 69 10.03 -13.08 -2.90
CA SER A 69 10.55 -14.41 -3.18
C SER A 69 10.16 -15.45 -2.12
N ASN A 70 10.05 -15.02 -0.86
CA ASN A 70 9.75 -15.91 0.25
C ASN A 70 8.25 -16.02 0.62
N HIS A 71 7.35 -15.47 -0.21
CA HIS A 71 5.90 -15.36 0.09
C HIS A 71 5.25 -16.71 0.41
N ASN A 72 5.64 -17.80 -0.23
CA ASN A 72 5.07 -19.12 0.03
C ASN A 72 5.39 -19.66 1.43
N ASN A 73 6.60 -19.41 1.93
CA ASN A 73 6.99 -19.77 3.30
C ASN A 73 6.22 -18.93 4.33
N LEU A 74 6.13 -17.63 4.08
CA LEU A 74 5.38 -16.69 4.93
C LEU A 74 3.89 -17.06 4.96
N ARG A 75 3.29 -17.37 3.81
CA ARG A 75 1.89 -17.82 3.70
C ARG A 75 1.63 -19.01 4.63
N ARG A 76 2.45 -20.07 4.53
CA ARG A 76 2.30 -21.26 5.39
C ARG A 76 2.38 -20.91 6.89
N ASN A 77 3.28 -20.04 7.27
CA ASN A 77 3.47 -19.63 8.66
C ASN A 77 2.31 -18.77 9.17
N LEU A 78 1.81 -17.84 8.35
CA LEU A 78 0.70 -16.97 8.70
C LEU A 78 -0.64 -17.72 8.73
N THR A 79 -0.84 -18.70 7.85
CA THR A 79 -2.02 -19.59 7.89
C THR A 79 -2.07 -20.38 9.19
N LYS A 80 -0.94 -20.87 9.72
CA LYS A 80 -0.86 -21.53 11.04
C LYS A 80 -1.24 -20.58 12.19
N LYS A 81 -1.11 -19.26 11.99
CA LYS A 81 -1.53 -18.23 12.94
C LYS A 81 -2.98 -17.77 12.73
N GLY A 82 -3.73 -18.42 11.85
CA GLY A 82 -5.16 -18.15 11.61
C GLY A 82 -5.45 -17.09 10.55
N ILE A 83 -4.45 -16.63 9.80
CA ILE A 83 -4.67 -15.69 8.69
C ILE A 83 -5.14 -16.47 7.45
N ASN A 84 -6.26 -16.04 6.88
CA ASN A 84 -6.85 -16.61 5.68
C ASN A 84 -6.49 -15.76 4.46
N PHE A 85 -6.08 -16.43 3.39
CA PHE A 85 -5.76 -15.83 2.10
C PHE A 85 -6.79 -16.21 1.05
N LYS A 86 -7.16 -15.28 0.19
CA LYS A 86 -8.17 -15.44 -0.86
C LYS A 86 -7.56 -15.56 -2.26
N SER A 87 -6.29 -15.19 -2.40
CA SER A 87 -5.56 -15.22 -3.65
C SER A 87 -4.17 -15.84 -3.49
N GLU A 88 -3.54 -16.19 -4.59
CA GLU A 88 -2.14 -16.61 -4.61
C GLU A 88 -1.14 -15.45 -4.69
N ASN A 89 -1.63 -14.21 -4.59
CA ASN A 89 -0.80 -13.02 -4.73
C ASN A 89 0.13 -12.84 -3.52
N ASP A 90 1.38 -12.50 -3.78
CA ASP A 90 2.41 -12.23 -2.78
C ASP A 90 2.10 -10.98 -1.93
N THR A 91 1.42 -9.99 -2.53
CA THR A 91 0.98 -8.78 -1.81
C THR A 91 -0.03 -9.10 -0.71
N GLU A 92 -0.92 -10.07 -0.92
CA GLU A 92 -1.84 -10.52 0.13
C GLU A 92 -1.09 -11.13 1.30
N VAL A 93 0.00 -11.85 1.02
CA VAL A 93 0.88 -12.40 2.06
C VAL A 93 1.57 -11.30 2.86
N ALA A 94 2.07 -10.26 2.18
CA ALA A 94 2.64 -9.09 2.85
C ALA A 94 1.59 -8.36 3.70
N ALA A 95 0.36 -8.20 3.21
CA ALA A 95 -0.75 -7.65 4.00
C ALA A 95 -1.03 -8.50 5.25
N GLY A 96 -1.01 -9.84 5.11
CA GLY A 96 -1.14 -10.76 6.24
C GLY A 96 -0.02 -10.64 7.27
N TYR A 97 1.21 -10.44 6.82
CA TYR A 97 2.34 -10.15 7.68
C TYR A 97 2.12 -8.86 8.49
N ILE A 98 1.72 -7.79 7.82
CA ILE A 98 1.45 -6.49 8.47
C ILE A 98 0.32 -6.62 9.48
N SER A 99 -0.80 -7.23 9.10
CA SER A 99 -1.97 -7.45 9.96
C SER A 99 -1.61 -8.23 11.24
N ASN A 100 -0.82 -9.31 11.09
CA ASN A 100 -0.36 -10.11 12.22
C ASN A 100 0.50 -9.29 13.22
N HIS A 101 1.35 -8.39 12.73
CA HIS A 101 2.20 -7.57 13.58
C HIS A 101 1.43 -6.42 14.25
N LEU A 102 0.51 -5.78 13.53
CA LEU A 102 -0.36 -4.75 14.09
C LEU A 102 -1.28 -5.31 15.18
N SER A 103 -1.79 -6.54 15.02
CA SER A 103 -2.59 -7.22 16.06
C SER A 103 -1.78 -7.51 17.33
N SER A 104 -0.46 -7.61 17.21
CA SER A 104 0.49 -7.79 18.32
C SER A 104 0.92 -6.48 18.98
N LYS A 105 0.15 -5.39 18.78
CA LYS A 105 0.37 -4.03 19.33
C LYS A 105 1.63 -3.31 18.83
N LYS A 106 2.26 -3.75 17.77
CA LYS A 106 3.28 -2.96 17.06
C LYS A 106 2.61 -1.81 16.31
N ASN A 107 3.24 -0.66 16.23
CA ASN A 107 2.79 0.41 15.35
C ASN A 107 3.18 0.12 13.88
N LEU A 108 2.62 0.88 12.95
CA LEU A 108 2.85 0.67 11.52
C LEU A 108 4.33 0.79 11.15
N LYS A 109 5.03 1.80 11.68
CA LYS A 109 6.46 2.02 11.39
C LYS A 109 7.32 0.85 11.87
N GLU A 110 7.12 0.39 13.11
CA GLU A 110 7.82 -0.77 13.66
C GLU A 110 7.54 -2.05 12.88
N THR A 111 6.31 -2.23 12.42
CA THR A 111 5.91 -3.37 11.60
C THR A 111 6.64 -3.37 10.27
N LEU A 112 6.69 -2.23 9.57
CA LEU A 112 7.38 -2.11 8.29
C LEU A 112 8.90 -2.23 8.44
N MET A 113 9.48 -1.70 9.51
CA MET A 113 10.92 -1.89 9.83
C MET A 113 11.25 -3.37 10.07
N SER A 114 10.40 -4.10 10.80
CA SER A 114 10.57 -5.56 10.96
C SER A 114 10.47 -6.29 9.62
N GLY A 115 9.58 -5.80 8.73
CA GLY A 115 9.38 -6.34 7.39
C GLY A 115 10.64 -6.29 6.52
N LEU A 116 11.50 -5.31 6.68
CA LEU A 116 12.77 -5.22 5.93
C LEU A 116 13.69 -6.42 6.14
N GLY A 117 13.66 -7.03 7.33
CA GLY A 117 14.43 -8.24 7.61
C GLY A 117 13.70 -9.56 7.31
N ASP A 118 12.37 -9.55 7.31
CA ASP A 118 11.57 -10.77 7.21
C ASP A 118 11.00 -11.02 5.80
N LEU A 119 10.82 -9.95 5.00
CA LEU A 119 10.27 -10.00 3.65
C LEU A 119 11.41 -9.99 2.63
N ASP A 120 11.65 -11.11 1.99
CA ASP A 120 12.69 -11.24 0.98
C ASP A 120 12.12 -10.95 -0.41
N GLY A 121 12.82 -10.10 -1.16
CA GLY A 121 12.41 -9.67 -2.49
C GLY A 121 12.83 -8.24 -2.82
N PHE A 122 12.17 -7.67 -3.81
CA PHE A 122 12.34 -6.26 -4.17
C PHE A 122 10.97 -5.59 -4.26
N TYR A 123 10.79 -4.50 -3.55
CA TYR A 123 9.47 -3.91 -3.41
C TYR A 123 9.47 -2.42 -3.04
N THR A 124 8.41 -1.77 -3.45
CA THR A 124 7.91 -0.54 -2.84
C THR A 124 6.53 -0.82 -2.29
N PHE A 125 6.37 -0.67 -0.98
CA PHE A 125 5.09 -0.78 -0.29
C PHE A 125 4.55 0.58 0.09
N ILE A 126 3.26 0.81 -0.16
CA ILE A 126 2.50 1.86 0.50
C ILE A 126 1.40 1.17 1.31
N THR A 127 1.42 1.41 2.61
CA THR A 127 0.48 0.82 3.58
C THR A 127 -0.39 1.90 4.17
N GLY A 128 -1.70 1.68 4.21
CA GLY A 128 -2.66 2.57 4.83
C GLY A 128 -3.37 1.90 6.00
N THR A 129 -3.66 2.69 7.01
CA THR A 129 -4.51 2.37 8.14
C THR A 129 -5.59 3.43 8.27
N ARG A 130 -6.52 3.30 9.22
CA ARG A 130 -7.51 4.35 9.50
C ARG A 130 -6.88 5.68 9.95
N LYS A 131 -5.65 5.66 10.49
CA LYS A 131 -5.00 6.83 11.09
C LYS A 131 -4.01 7.54 10.18
N GLY A 132 -3.53 6.87 9.12
CA GLY A 132 -2.52 7.42 8.23
C GLY A 132 -1.96 6.38 7.29
N PHE A 133 -0.84 6.69 6.69
CA PHE A 133 -0.17 5.83 5.72
C PHE A 133 1.35 5.90 5.86
N ALA A 134 2.02 4.92 5.28
CA ALA A 134 3.46 4.83 5.27
C ALA A 134 3.96 4.28 3.94
N ILE A 135 5.20 4.62 3.58
CA ILE A 135 5.95 4.03 2.48
C ILE A 135 7.25 3.43 2.98
N VAL A 136 7.63 2.32 2.39
CA VAL A 136 8.95 1.72 2.53
C VAL A 136 9.39 1.12 1.21
N ARG A 137 10.66 1.26 0.88
CA ARG A 137 11.34 0.54 -0.20
C ARG A 137 12.31 -0.48 0.41
N ASP A 138 12.47 -1.62 -0.23
CA ASP A 138 13.53 -2.56 0.13
C ASP A 138 14.93 -1.93 0.01
N GLU A 139 15.97 -2.61 0.46
CA GLU A 139 17.35 -2.09 0.46
C GLU A 139 17.93 -1.90 -0.95
N ILE A 140 17.43 -2.63 -1.95
CA ILE A 140 17.83 -2.49 -3.36
C ILE A 140 17.13 -1.29 -4.02
N ALA A 141 15.86 -1.07 -3.63
CA ALA A 141 15.00 0.03 -4.07
C ALA A 141 14.88 0.18 -5.60
N CYS A 142 14.85 -0.93 -6.33
CA CYS A 142 14.74 -0.90 -7.79
C CYS A 142 13.34 -0.49 -8.29
N LYS A 143 12.32 -0.52 -7.43
CA LYS A 143 10.99 -0.04 -7.76
C LYS A 143 10.85 1.43 -7.38
N PRO A 144 10.46 2.29 -8.36
CA PRO A 144 10.47 3.74 -8.15
C PRO A 144 9.39 4.18 -7.17
N ALA A 145 9.69 5.27 -6.48
CA ALA A 145 8.72 6.05 -5.72
C ALA A 145 9.22 7.48 -5.58
N VAL A 146 8.32 8.43 -5.63
CA VAL A 146 8.59 9.86 -5.40
C VAL A 146 7.56 10.42 -4.44
N VAL A 147 8.02 11.24 -3.51
CA VAL A 147 7.21 11.95 -2.51
C VAL A 147 7.23 13.44 -2.83
N ALA A 148 6.06 14.05 -2.78
CA ALA A 148 5.89 15.50 -2.80
C ALA A 148 5.22 15.93 -1.48
N GLU A 149 5.96 16.65 -0.65
CA GLU A 149 5.51 17.10 0.66
C GLU A 149 5.31 18.62 0.66
N THR A 150 4.12 19.06 0.96
CA THR A 150 3.73 20.46 1.13
C THR A 150 3.31 20.71 2.59
N LYS A 151 2.99 21.94 2.93
CA LYS A 151 2.39 22.27 4.23
C LYS A 151 0.96 21.71 4.40
N ASP A 152 0.27 21.42 3.29
CA ASP A 152 -1.15 21.07 3.28
C ASP A 152 -1.39 19.58 3.01
N TYR A 153 -0.47 18.89 2.31
CA TYR A 153 -0.60 17.48 1.97
C TYR A 153 0.74 16.80 1.70
N VAL A 154 0.70 15.48 1.72
CA VAL A 154 1.75 14.60 1.20
C VAL A 154 1.17 13.75 0.08
N ALA A 155 1.83 13.74 -1.06
CA ALA A 155 1.51 12.88 -2.19
C ALA A 155 2.66 11.94 -2.50
N ILE A 156 2.33 10.68 -2.83
CA ILE A 156 3.30 9.65 -3.19
C ILE A 156 2.83 8.99 -4.49
N ALA A 157 3.74 8.79 -5.42
CA ALA A 157 3.48 8.07 -6.64
C ALA A 157 4.72 7.29 -7.12
N SER A 158 4.54 6.37 -8.05
CA SER A 158 5.66 5.72 -8.73
C SER A 158 6.45 6.71 -9.60
N GLU A 159 5.77 7.73 -10.14
CA GLU A 159 6.36 8.75 -11.00
C GLU A 159 5.81 10.14 -10.68
N PHE A 160 6.67 11.15 -10.73
CA PHE A 160 6.26 12.53 -10.46
C PHE A 160 5.14 13.02 -11.38
N GLN A 161 5.12 12.58 -12.63
CA GLN A 161 4.08 12.97 -13.59
C GLN A 161 2.66 12.69 -13.09
N ALA A 162 2.46 11.63 -12.31
CA ALA A 162 1.16 11.31 -11.71
C ALA A 162 0.67 12.37 -10.71
N MET A 163 1.58 13.18 -10.16
CA MET A 163 1.30 14.22 -9.16
C MET A 163 1.44 15.64 -9.71
N ALA A 164 1.94 15.80 -10.93
CA ALA A 164 2.31 17.11 -11.50
C ALA A 164 1.13 18.12 -11.59
N HIS A 165 -0.11 17.63 -11.55
CA HIS A 165 -1.32 18.45 -11.60
C HIS A 165 -1.88 18.81 -10.23
N LEU A 166 -1.28 18.33 -9.13
CA LEU A 166 -1.77 18.65 -7.79
C LEU A 166 -1.52 20.13 -7.43
N PRO A 167 -2.46 20.76 -6.71
CA PRO A 167 -2.32 22.16 -6.31
C PRO A 167 -1.03 22.41 -5.52
N GLY A 168 -0.21 23.35 -5.98
CA GLY A 168 1.01 23.77 -5.27
C GLY A 168 2.16 22.77 -5.29
N VAL A 169 2.10 21.71 -6.10
CA VAL A 169 3.16 20.68 -6.17
C VAL A 169 4.52 21.26 -6.61
N ASN A 170 4.54 22.33 -7.38
CA ASN A 170 5.75 23.04 -7.77
C ASN A 170 6.49 23.71 -6.60
N MET A 171 5.85 23.88 -5.46
CA MET A 171 6.41 24.40 -4.21
C MET A 171 6.69 23.28 -3.19
N ALA A 172 6.39 22.03 -3.53
CA ALA A 172 6.58 20.90 -2.65
C ALA A 172 8.08 20.58 -2.48
N LYS A 173 8.43 20.04 -1.32
CA LYS A 173 9.68 19.29 -1.15
C LYS A 173 9.53 17.96 -1.84
N ILE A 174 10.28 17.77 -2.95
CA ILE A 174 10.23 16.54 -3.74
C ILE A 174 11.47 15.73 -3.43
N PHE A 175 11.28 14.44 -3.12
CA PHE A 175 12.37 13.51 -2.86
C PHE A 175 11.97 12.07 -3.17
N GLU A 176 12.96 11.22 -3.42
CA GLU A 176 12.80 9.77 -3.45
C GLU A 176 12.99 9.22 -2.03
N PRO A 177 12.10 8.34 -1.53
CA PRO A 177 12.33 7.68 -0.25
C PRO A 177 13.63 6.87 -0.26
N GLU A 178 14.44 7.04 0.76
CA GLU A 178 15.70 6.30 0.90
C GLU A 178 15.43 4.79 1.03
N PRO A 179 16.29 3.94 0.43
CA PRO A 179 16.20 2.49 0.59
C PRO A 179 16.27 2.08 2.06
N GLY A 180 15.44 1.12 2.48
CA GLY A 180 15.42 0.61 3.85
C GLY A 180 14.88 1.60 4.90
N VAL A 181 14.35 2.76 4.49
CA VAL A 181 13.81 3.76 5.42
C VAL A 181 12.29 3.81 5.33
N VAL A 182 11.63 3.79 6.49
CA VAL A 182 10.18 3.92 6.61
C VAL A 182 9.80 5.38 6.82
N TYR A 183 9.02 5.92 5.91
CA TYR A 183 8.38 7.22 6.04
C TYR A 183 6.90 7.04 6.36
N SER A 184 6.37 7.80 7.32
CA SER A 184 4.96 7.67 7.74
C SER A 184 4.35 9.01 8.07
N TRP A 185 3.06 9.17 7.76
CA TRP A 185 2.26 10.38 8.00
C TRP A 185 0.90 9.99 8.60
N GLY A 186 0.38 10.89 9.42
CA GLY A 186 -0.82 10.65 10.23
C GLY A 186 -0.46 10.09 11.61
N ASN A 187 -1.46 10.05 12.51
CA ASN A 187 -1.32 9.59 13.91
C ASN A 187 -2.16 8.35 14.18
#